data_1651deec56f889a5b3a512aa1c6d526e
#
_entry.id   1651deec56f889a5b3a512aa1c6d526e
#
_cell.length_a   1.000
_cell.length_b   1.000
_cell.length_c   1.000
_cell.angle_alpha   90.00
_cell.angle_beta   90.00
_cell.angle_gamma   90.00
#
_symmetry.space_group_name_H-M   'P 1'
#
loop_
_entity.id
_entity.type
_entity.pdbx_description
1 polymer ?
#
loop_
_entity_poly.entity_id
_entity_poly.type
_entity_poly.pdbx_seq_one_letter_code
_entity_poly.pdbx_strand_id
1 'polypeptide(L)'
;MAFTERLTMPQSGDPAYTRTAYGGYNRQIDGSPQPWTGSVLANCTGYVHGRWIEIAGHTADDFGISNGNANTYWGHSDRYTRSQSPALGAIVCYGGTYGHVAIVERVNEDGSILVSQSNYGGTVFETLTLRPPSYAQYGVTFQGFILNPYVVVEPDYTLTVINGTPQSVTNKAGYRFVITANDKPDYEFYRWTVSGAGSVDNAFKKQTTATIGQGNGTITAKYRKLQKRNKCIYYISPLILRKKGRYS
;
A
#
# COMPACT_ATOMS: atom_id res chain seq x y z
N MET A 1 -0.65 12.75 4.27
CA MET A 1 0.26 11.60 4.00
C MET A 1 -0.64 10.40 3.69
N ALA A 2 -0.25 9.48 2.78
CA ALA A 2 -1.03 8.27 2.57
C ALA A 2 -1.09 7.42 3.84
N PHE A 3 -2.23 6.76 4.06
CA PHE A 3 -2.38 5.84 5.19
C PHE A 3 -1.44 4.64 5.01
N THR A 4 -0.68 4.36 6.06
CA THR A 4 0.20 3.19 6.15
C THR A 4 -0.14 2.41 7.41
N GLU A 5 -0.29 1.09 7.30
CA GLU A 5 -0.56 0.22 8.46
C GLU A 5 0.57 0.32 9.48
N ARG A 6 0.20 0.42 10.76
CA ARG A 6 1.14 0.33 11.87
C ARG A 6 1.16 -1.09 12.42
N LEU A 7 2.21 -1.81 12.08
CA LEU A 7 2.39 -3.22 12.47
C LEU A 7 3.45 -3.41 13.56
N THR A 8 4.10 -2.33 13.96
CA THR A 8 5.15 -2.32 14.99
C THR A 8 4.92 -1.22 16.01
N MET A 9 5.39 -1.45 17.22
CA MET A 9 5.31 -0.49 18.30
C MET A 9 5.95 0.85 17.92
N PRO A 10 5.30 1.99 18.26
CA PRO A 10 5.92 3.31 18.10
C PRO A 10 7.26 3.40 18.83
N GLN A 11 8.18 4.18 18.29
CA GLN A 11 9.49 4.37 18.89
C GLN A 11 9.42 5.36 20.06
N SER A 12 10.34 5.20 21.02
CA SER A 12 10.52 6.17 22.09
C SER A 12 10.84 7.56 21.50
N GLY A 13 10.11 8.57 21.95
CA GLY A 13 10.27 9.94 21.44
C GLY A 13 9.49 10.26 20.17
N ASP A 14 8.69 9.30 19.64
CA ASP A 14 7.77 9.57 18.54
C ASP A 14 6.79 10.68 18.96
N PRO A 15 6.79 11.85 18.28
CA PRO A 15 6.02 13.01 18.69
C PRO A 15 4.51 12.77 18.74
N ALA A 16 3.99 11.86 17.94
CA ALA A 16 2.57 11.50 17.96
C ALA A 16 2.17 10.74 19.23
N TYR A 17 3.11 10.15 19.96
CA TYR A 17 2.88 9.31 21.14
C TYR A 17 3.52 9.86 22.41
N THR A 18 3.84 11.15 22.44
CA THR A 18 4.39 11.84 23.62
C THR A 18 3.30 12.62 24.34
N ARG A 19 3.53 12.94 25.62
CA ARG A 19 2.63 13.76 26.40
C ARG A 19 2.36 15.13 25.78
N THR A 20 3.37 15.74 25.20
CA THR A 20 3.27 17.06 24.58
C THR A 20 2.26 17.10 23.46
N ALA A 21 2.09 16.00 22.71
CA ALA A 21 1.11 15.88 21.65
C ALA A 21 -0.35 15.94 22.15
N TYR A 22 -0.60 15.60 23.42
CA TYR A 22 -1.95 15.44 23.96
C TYR A 22 -2.47 16.61 24.79
N GLY A 23 -1.75 17.69 24.90
CA GLY A 23 -2.22 18.83 25.69
C GLY A 23 -2.58 18.53 27.15
N GLY A 24 -2.07 17.45 27.72
CA GLY A 24 -2.34 17.01 29.09
C GLY A 24 -3.38 15.91 29.26
N TYR A 25 -3.91 15.34 28.19
CA TYR A 25 -4.87 14.23 28.22
C TYR A 25 -4.33 12.97 28.86
N ASN A 26 -3.08 12.71 28.66
CA ASN A 26 -2.38 11.55 29.19
C ASN A 26 -2.40 11.44 30.72
N ARG A 27 -2.99 12.35 31.45
CA ARG A 27 -3.25 12.18 32.88
C ARG A 27 -4.05 10.94 33.22
N GLN A 28 -4.89 10.48 32.30
CA GLN A 28 -5.71 9.28 32.49
C GLN A 28 -4.94 8.00 32.22
N ILE A 29 -3.92 8.09 31.47
CA ILE A 29 -3.13 7.00 30.97
C ILE A 29 -1.95 6.79 31.88
N ASP A 30 -1.67 7.72 32.75
CA ASP A 30 -0.33 8.06 33.10
C ASP A 30 0.00 8.00 34.56
N GLY A 31 -0.76 7.29 35.26
CA GLY A 31 -0.39 6.84 36.61
C GLY A 31 0.71 5.76 36.58
N SER A 32 0.95 5.14 35.47
CA SER A 32 1.89 4.04 35.34
C SER A 32 3.18 4.47 34.65
N PRO A 33 4.33 3.96 35.11
CA PRO A 33 5.59 4.12 34.36
C PRO A 33 5.44 3.62 32.96
N GLN A 34 5.75 4.47 32.02
CA GLN A 34 5.76 4.07 30.60
C GLN A 34 7.08 3.40 30.27
N PRO A 35 7.12 2.49 29.28
CA PRO A 35 8.37 1.82 28.87
C PRO A 35 9.46 2.81 28.43
N TRP A 36 9.05 4.03 28.08
CA TRP A 36 9.96 5.13 27.76
C TRP A 36 9.38 6.48 28.19
N THR A 37 10.25 7.38 28.54
CA THR A 37 9.88 8.68 29.11
C THR A 37 8.99 9.50 28.17
N GLY A 38 7.89 10.00 28.71
CA GLY A 38 6.93 10.84 28.00
C GLY A 38 5.99 10.11 27.06
N SER A 39 6.14 8.78 26.91
CA SER A 39 5.22 7.98 26.10
C SER A 39 3.87 7.80 26.78
N VAL A 40 2.82 7.73 26.00
CA VAL A 40 1.45 7.45 26.43
C VAL A 40 1.04 6.00 26.15
N LEU A 41 1.97 5.15 25.82
CA LEU A 41 1.74 3.72 25.65
C LEU A 41 1.62 2.97 26.98
N ALA A 42 1.21 1.71 26.87
CA ALA A 42 0.65 0.84 27.89
C ALA A 42 -0.76 1.29 28.34
N ASN A 43 -1.50 1.90 27.39
CA ASN A 43 -2.91 2.26 27.57
C ASN A 43 -3.58 2.40 26.19
N CYS A 44 -4.79 1.85 26.02
CA CYS A 44 -5.53 1.86 24.76
C CYS A 44 -5.91 3.26 24.30
N THR A 45 -6.35 4.14 25.21
CA THR A 45 -6.76 5.50 24.87
C THR A 45 -5.58 6.34 24.40
N GLY A 46 -4.43 6.24 25.07
CA GLY A 46 -3.22 6.93 24.64
C GLY A 46 -2.69 6.48 23.30
N TYR A 47 -2.73 5.18 23.08
CA TYR A 47 -2.36 4.64 21.77
C TYR A 47 -3.25 5.18 20.65
N VAL A 48 -4.57 5.14 20.86
CA VAL A 48 -5.54 5.62 19.85
C VAL A 48 -5.36 7.10 19.53
N HIS A 49 -5.13 7.96 20.54
CA HIS A 49 -4.79 9.37 20.32
C HIS A 49 -3.54 9.52 19.49
N GLY A 50 -2.46 8.82 19.84
CA GLY A 50 -1.20 8.87 19.10
C GLY A 50 -1.36 8.42 17.65
N ARG A 51 -2.06 7.33 17.43
CA ARG A 51 -2.28 6.82 16.06
C ARG A 51 -3.19 7.75 15.24
N TRP A 52 -4.17 8.38 15.87
CA TRP A 52 -5.01 9.37 15.21
C TRP A 52 -4.22 10.61 14.76
N ILE A 53 -3.35 11.13 15.65
CA ILE A 53 -2.44 12.23 15.35
C ILE A 53 -1.51 11.87 14.19
N GLU A 54 -0.93 10.68 14.23
CA GLU A 54 -0.04 10.18 13.18
C GLU A 54 -0.74 10.10 11.83
N ILE A 55 -1.95 9.53 11.77
CA ILE A 55 -2.76 9.42 10.56
C ILE A 55 -3.11 10.82 10.01
N ALA A 56 -3.43 11.75 10.88
CA ALA A 56 -3.75 13.12 10.49
C ALA A 56 -2.51 13.93 10.03
N GLY A 57 -1.30 13.46 10.32
CA GLY A 57 -0.06 14.18 10.02
C GLY A 57 0.16 15.41 10.90
N HIS A 58 -0.43 15.43 12.10
CA HIS A 58 -0.32 16.51 13.07
C HIS A 58 0.72 16.17 14.15
N THR A 59 1.01 17.16 15.01
CA THR A 59 1.96 17.02 16.12
C THR A 59 1.31 17.25 17.49
N ALA A 60 0.01 17.57 17.51
CA ALA A 60 -0.75 17.81 18.72
C ALA A 60 -2.19 17.29 18.57
N ASP A 61 -2.80 16.92 19.68
CA ASP A 61 -4.19 16.47 19.73
C ASP A 61 -5.14 17.66 19.97
N ASP A 62 -5.74 18.13 18.91
CA ASP A 62 -6.81 19.13 18.90
C ASP A 62 -8.10 18.58 18.25
N PHE A 63 -8.19 17.26 18.09
CA PHE A 63 -9.26 16.63 17.31
C PHE A 63 -10.58 16.52 18.04
N GLY A 64 -10.57 16.60 19.39
CA GLY A 64 -11.79 16.52 20.22
C GLY A 64 -12.41 15.13 20.28
N ILE A 65 -11.64 14.06 20.07
CA ILE A 65 -12.05 12.71 20.47
C ILE A 65 -12.04 12.60 21.99
N SER A 66 -12.75 11.61 22.56
CA SER A 66 -12.83 11.49 24.02
C SER A 66 -11.46 11.38 24.67
N ASN A 67 -11.27 12.12 25.75
CA ASN A 67 -10.11 12.02 26.63
C ASN A 67 -10.41 11.26 27.94
N GLY A 68 -11.58 10.64 28.00
CA GLY A 68 -12.03 9.80 29.12
C GLY A 68 -11.58 8.35 29.00
N ASN A 69 -12.13 7.50 29.88
CA ASN A 69 -11.97 6.05 29.73
C ASN A 69 -12.52 5.57 28.39
N ALA A 70 -12.03 4.44 27.91
CA ALA A 70 -12.38 3.94 26.57
C ALA A 70 -13.90 3.74 26.37
N ASN A 71 -14.65 3.38 27.44
CA ASN A 71 -16.10 3.24 27.39
C ASN A 71 -16.85 4.56 27.09
N THR A 72 -16.20 5.72 27.17
CA THR A 72 -16.82 7.01 26.86
C THR A 72 -16.71 7.39 25.38
N TYR A 73 -15.85 6.75 24.59
CA TYR A 73 -15.56 7.13 23.22
C TYR A 73 -16.78 7.07 22.30
N TRP A 74 -17.53 5.96 22.38
CA TRP A 74 -18.70 5.78 21.50
C TRP A 74 -19.77 6.84 21.71
N GLY A 75 -20.07 7.17 22.95
CA GLY A 75 -21.08 8.18 23.32
C GLY A 75 -20.56 9.61 23.38
N HIS A 76 -19.29 9.85 23.11
CA HIS A 76 -18.71 11.19 23.16
C HIS A 76 -19.31 12.11 22.09
N SER A 77 -19.62 13.34 22.49
CA SER A 77 -20.15 14.37 21.58
C SER A 77 -18.98 15.02 20.84
N ASP A 78 -18.72 14.56 19.63
CA ASP A 78 -17.71 15.10 18.74
C ASP A 78 -18.28 15.24 17.31
N ARG A 79 -17.43 15.62 16.35
CA ARG A 79 -17.81 15.83 14.95
C ARG A 79 -17.68 14.59 14.07
N TYR A 80 -17.31 13.44 14.62
CA TYR A 80 -16.95 12.26 13.83
C TYR A 80 -18.14 11.32 13.64
N THR A 81 -18.20 10.72 12.46
CA THR A 81 -19.27 9.79 12.10
C THR A 81 -19.10 8.47 12.85
N ARG A 82 -20.21 7.98 13.42
CA ARG A 82 -20.34 6.63 13.99
C ARG A 82 -20.82 5.66 12.91
N SER A 83 -20.25 4.45 12.88
CA SER A 83 -20.56 3.42 11.88
C SER A 83 -20.58 2.03 12.52
N GLN A 84 -21.39 1.13 11.96
CA GLN A 84 -21.30 -0.31 12.26
C GLN A 84 -20.40 -1.05 11.25
N SER A 85 -20.00 -0.39 10.17
CA SER A 85 -19.06 -0.92 9.18
C SER A 85 -17.67 -0.36 9.45
N PRO A 86 -16.62 -1.20 9.37
CA PRO A 86 -15.25 -0.78 9.58
C PRO A 86 -14.73 0.10 8.43
N ALA A 87 -13.77 0.96 8.74
CA ALA A 87 -12.99 1.70 7.75
C ALA A 87 -11.53 1.83 8.24
N LEU A 88 -10.61 2.02 7.31
CA LEU A 88 -9.20 2.25 7.63
C LEU A 88 -9.03 3.44 8.58
N GLY A 89 -8.16 3.29 9.57
CA GLY A 89 -7.86 4.32 10.54
C GLY A 89 -8.99 4.64 11.53
N ALA A 90 -10.14 3.96 11.43
CA ALA A 90 -11.26 4.15 12.37
C ALA A 90 -10.89 3.65 13.77
N ILE A 91 -11.43 4.29 14.80
CA ILE A 91 -11.39 3.78 16.17
C ILE A 91 -12.48 2.72 16.32
N VAL A 92 -12.12 1.49 16.64
CA VAL A 92 -13.09 0.49 17.11
C VAL A 92 -13.33 0.69 18.60
N CYS A 93 -14.62 0.79 18.97
CA CYS A 93 -15.05 1.11 20.33
C CYS A 93 -15.71 -0.09 21.01
N TYR A 94 -15.37 -0.29 22.27
CA TYR A 94 -15.96 -1.33 23.12
C TYR A 94 -16.44 -0.75 24.43
N GLY A 95 -17.66 -1.14 24.83
CA GLY A 95 -18.22 -0.89 26.15
C GLY A 95 -17.74 -1.89 27.20
N GLY A 96 -18.05 -1.59 28.45
CA GLY A 96 -17.67 -2.34 29.64
C GLY A 96 -17.31 -1.38 30.74
N THR A 97 -16.83 -1.89 31.92
CA THR A 97 -16.51 -1.04 33.06
C THR A 97 -15.56 0.10 32.71
N TYR A 98 -14.48 -0.18 32.00
CA TYR A 98 -13.54 0.81 31.50
C TYR A 98 -13.56 0.88 29.95
N GLY A 99 -14.14 -0.13 29.30
CA GLY A 99 -14.15 -0.29 27.85
C GLY A 99 -12.77 -0.59 27.25
N HIS A 100 -12.73 -0.56 25.92
CA HIS A 100 -11.48 -0.66 25.16
C HIS A 100 -11.62 0.08 23.84
N VAL A 101 -10.50 0.53 23.29
CA VAL A 101 -10.40 1.13 21.94
C VAL A 101 -9.15 0.64 21.24
N ALA A 102 -9.25 0.51 19.91
CA ALA A 102 -8.14 0.14 19.03
C ALA A 102 -8.29 0.87 17.69
N ILE A 103 -7.26 0.82 16.84
CA ILE A 103 -7.32 1.42 15.49
C ILE A 103 -7.39 0.32 14.44
N VAL A 104 -8.27 0.51 13.45
CA VAL A 104 -8.38 -0.37 12.28
C VAL A 104 -7.23 -0.07 11.32
N GLU A 105 -6.32 -1.01 11.18
CA GLU A 105 -5.18 -0.90 10.26
C GLU A 105 -5.49 -1.47 8.88
N ARG A 106 -6.32 -2.52 8.80
CA ARG A 106 -6.75 -3.13 7.54
C ARG A 106 -8.19 -3.61 7.62
N VAL A 107 -8.89 -3.52 6.51
CA VAL A 107 -10.19 -4.18 6.29
C VAL A 107 -9.99 -5.22 5.21
N ASN A 108 -10.23 -6.49 5.53
CA ASN A 108 -10.06 -7.60 4.60
C ASN A 108 -11.35 -7.86 3.79
N GLU A 109 -11.23 -8.56 2.67
CA GLU A 109 -12.36 -8.88 1.78
C GLU A 109 -13.44 -9.73 2.48
N ASP A 110 -13.07 -10.55 3.47
CA ASP A 110 -14.01 -11.35 4.27
C ASP A 110 -14.69 -10.52 5.39
N GLY A 111 -14.48 -9.21 5.42
CA GLY A 111 -15.00 -8.30 6.44
C GLY A 111 -14.26 -8.35 7.77
N SER A 112 -13.26 -9.22 7.95
CA SER A 112 -12.39 -9.16 9.12
C SER A 112 -11.51 -7.91 9.08
N ILE A 113 -11.06 -7.47 10.26
CA ILE A 113 -10.18 -6.31 10.38
C ILE A 113 -8.90 -6.69 11.11
N LEU A 114 -7.79 -6.08 10.70
CA LEU A 114 -6.58 -6.04 11.49
C LEU A 114 -6.61 -4.75 12.31
N VAL A 115 -6.47 -4.87 13.62
CA VAL A 115 -6.37 -3.71 14.51
C VAL A 115 -5.00 -3.65 15.15
N SER A 116 -4.59 -2.43 15.52
CA SER A 116 -3.45 -2.17 16.41
C SER A 116 -3.95 -1.56 17.70
N GLN A 117 -3.34 -1.93 18.81
CA GLN A 117 -3.77 -1.49 20.15
C GLN A 117 -2.66 -1.56 21.19
N SER A 118 -2.91 -0.92 22.33
CA SER A 118 -2.14 -1.03 23.57
C SER A 118 -3.09 -1.33 24.73
N ASN A 119 -2.65 -2.07 25.73
CA ASN A 119 -3.47 -2.49 26.87
C ASN A 119 -2.93 -1.91 28.19
N TYR A 120 -3.82 -1.33 29.01
CA TYR A 120 -3.47 -0.81 30.32
C TYR A 120 -2.96 -1.93 31.24
N GLY A 121 -1.75 -1.77 31.74
CA GLY A 121 -1.11 -2.77 32.63
C GLY A 121 -0.80 -4.12 31.94
N GLY A 122 -0.97 -4.22 30.63
CA GLY A 122 -0.75 -5.43 29.86
C GLY A 122 0.22 -5.22 28.68
N THR A 123 -0.14 -5.78 27.54
CA THR A 123 0.67 -5.68 26.32
C THR A 123 0.77 -4.24 25.86
N VAL A 124 1.99 -3.73 25.70
CA VAL A 124 2.25 -2.32 25.33
C VAL A 124 1.81 -2.04 23.90
N PHE A 125 2.00 -3.01 23.02
CA PHE A 125 1.55 -2.93 21.63
C PHE A 125 1.30 -4.33 21.08
N GLU A 126 0.18 -4.49 20.39
CA GLU A 126 -0.13 -5.71 19.65
C GLU A 126 -1.01 -5.41 18.44
N THR A 127 -1.06 -6.36 17.51
CA THR A 127 -2.01 -6.38 16.41
C THR A 127 -2.86 -7.63 16.49
N LEU A 128 -4.16 -7.48 16.25
CA LEU A 128 -5.15 -8.57 16.31
C LEU A 128 -6.02 -8.57 15.07
N THR A 129 -6.38 -9.78 14.58
CA THR A 129 -7.42 -9.92 13.56
C THR A 129 -8.75 -10.22 14.24
N LEU A 130 -9.72 -9.33 14.01
CA LEU A 130 -11.06 -9.41 14.58
C LEU A 130 -12.08 -9.70 13.47
N ARG A 131 -13.11 -10.50 13.80
CA ARG A 131 -14.08 -10.99 12.81
C ARG A 131 -15.48 -10.43 13.04
N PRO A 132 -16.22 -10.10 11.95
CA PRO A 132 -17.62 -9.72 12.06
C PRO A 132 -18.48 -10.87 12.59
N PRO A 133 -19.70 -10.60 13.10
CA PRO A 133 -20.29 -9.28 13.24
C PRO A 133 -19.85 -8.53 14.51
N SER A 134 -19.35 -9.24 15.51
CA SER A 134 -19.11 -8.68 16.85
C SER A 134 -17.72 -8.09 17.02
N TYR A 135 -16.76 -8.37 16.14
CA TYR A 135 -15.36 -7.96 16.32
C TYR A 135 -14.85 -8.17 17.75
N ALA A 136 -15.22 -9.35 18.30
CA ALA A 136 -15.14 -9.61 19.73
C ALA A 136 -13.72 -9.51 20.28
N GLN A 137 -13.61 -8.87 21.43
CA GLN A 137 -12.46 -8.91 22.31
C GLN A 137 -12.88 -9.35 23.72
N TYR A 138 -11.94 -9.96 24.46
CA TYR A 138 -12.23 -10.50 25.78
C TYR A 138 -12.66 -9.43 26.78
N GLY A 139 -13.76 -9.67 27.49
CA GLY A 139 -14.22 -8.83 28.61
C GLY A 139 -14.87 -7.49 28.25
N VAL A 140 -15.08 -7.22 26.94
CA VAL A 140 -15.66 -5.97 26.45
C VAL A 140 -16.72 -6.24 25.37
N THR A 141 -17.65 -5.30 25.19
CA THR A 141 -18.76 -5.41 24.24
C THR A 141 -18.56 -4.44 23.07
N PHE A 142 -18.55 -4.94 21.85
CA PHE A 142 -18.45 -4.13 20.63
C PHE A 142 -19.59 -3.11 20.55
N GLN A 143 -19.26 -1.86 20.25
CA GLN A 143 -20.20 -0.74 20.08
C GLN A 143 -20.25 -0.23 18.64
N GLY A 144 -19.13 -0.19 17.95
CA GLY A 144 -19.01 0.31 16.57
C GLY A 144 -17.67 0.99 16.32
N PHE A 145 -17.64 1.77 15.22
CA PHE A 145 -16.45 2.45 14.71
C PHE A 145 -16.65 3.96 14.68
N ILE A 146 -15.65 4.73 15.12
CA ILE A 146 -15.56 6.17 14.89
C ILE A 146 -14.71 6.37 13.65
N LEU A 147 -15.29 6.90 12.57
CA LEU A 147 -14.60 7.04 11.30
C LEU A 147 -13.58 8.17 11.33
N ASN A 148 -12.39 7.90 10.82
CA ASN A 148 -11.31 8.87 10.74
C ASN A 148 -11.33 9.60 9.37
N PRO A 149 -11.67 10.89 9.32
CA PRO A 149 -11.75 11.64 8.06
C PRO A 149 -10.37 12.03 7.49
N TYR A 150 -9.29 11.81 8.24
CA TYR A 150 -7.93 12.16 7.82
C TYR A 150 -7.21 11.03 7.08
N VAL A 151 -7.85 9.87 6.94
CA VAL A 151 -7.29 8.76 6.18
C VAL A 151 -7.25 9.11 4.70
N VAL A 152 -6.07 9.20 4.14
CA VAL A 152 -5.83 9.35 2.71
C VAL A 152 -5.43 8.01 2.14
N VAL A 153 -6.31 7.41 1.35
CA VAL A 153 -6.01 6.17 0.61
C VAL A 153 -5.55 6.57 -0.79
N GLU A 154 -4.32 6.22 -1.14
CA GLU A 154 -3.87 6.38 -2.52
C GLU A 154 -4.64 5.41 -3.41
N PRO A 155 -5.20 5.89 -4.52
CA PRO A 155 -5.89 5.02 -5.46
C PRO A 155 -4.93 4.04 -6.13
N ASP A 156 -5.44 2.88 -6.49
CA ASP A 156 -4.75 1.96 -7.38
C ASP A 156 -4.99 2.37 -8.83
N TYR A 157 -3.97 2.20 -9.66
CA TYR A 157 -4.03 2.46 -11.09
C TYR A 157 -3.65 1.20 -11.86
N THR A 158 -4.27 1.02 -13.02
CA THR A 158 -4.01 -0.13 -13.88
C THR A 158 -3.17 0.29 -15.09
N LEU A 159 -2.08 -0.42 -15.31
CA LEU A 159 -1.27 -0.31 -16.51
C LEU A 159 -1.48 -1.57 -17.37
N THR A 160 -2.17 -1.42 -18.50
CA THR A 160 -2.45 -2.49 -19.46
C THR A 160 -1.28 -2.66 -20.41
N VAL A 161 -0.86 -3.90 -20.69
CA VAL A 161 0.25 -4.20 -21.60
C VAL A 161 -0.26 -4.97 -22.81
N ILE A 162 -0.33 -4.30 -23.95
CA ILE A 162 -0.78 -4.90 -25.21
C ILE A 162 0.41 -5.53 -25.95
N ASN A 163 0.24 -6.78 -26.37
CA ASN A 163 1.27 -7.60 -27.02
C ASN A 163 2.51 -7.83 -26.15
N GLY A 164 2.34 -7.92 -24.84
CA GLY A 164 3.39 -8.20 -23.88
C GLY A 164 2.88 -8.91 -22.63
N THR A 165 3.80 -9.26 -21.74
CA THR A 165 3.55 -9.97 -20.49
C THR A 165 4.22 -9.24 -19.34
N PRO A 166 3.53 -9.06 -18.16
CA PRO A 166 2.13 -9.41 -17.89
C PRO A 166 1.16 -8.55 -18.72
N GLN A 167 -0.10 -9.00 -18.89
CA GLN A 167 -1.09 -8.27 -19.69
C GLN A 167 -1.62 -7.01 -19.01
N SER A 168 -1.62 -7.00 -17.67
CA SER A 168 -1.95 -5.83 -16.87
C SER A 168 -1.36 -5.97 -15.47
N VAL A 169 -1.11 -4.82 -14.83
CA VAL A 169 -0.74 -4.73 -13.42
C VAL A 169 -1.51 -3.58 -12.79
N THR A 170 -2.13 -3.83 -11.64
CA THR A 170 -2.82 -2.81 -10.85
C THR A 170 -2.05 -2.63 -9.55
N ASN A 171 -1.66 -1.40 -9.24
CA ASN A 171 -0.93 -1.04 -8.02
C ASN A 171 -0.91 0.50 -7.86
N LYS A 172 -0.29 0.98 -6.79
CA LYS A 172 -0.07 2.40 -6.51
C LYS A 172 0.81 3.06 -7.57
N ALA A 173 0.67 4.37 -7.74
CA ALA A 173 1.60 5.16 -8.55
C ALA A 173 3.05 4.94 -8.07
N GLY A 174 3.98 4.88 -9.02
CA GLY A 174 5.39 4.59 -8.74
C GLY A 174 5.75 3.11 -8.66
N TYR A 175 4.78 2.19 -8.64
CA TYR A 175 5.07 0.76 -8.67
C TYR A 175 5.77 0.36 -9.97
N ARG A 176 6.84 -0.43 -9.84
CA ARG A 176 7.72 -0.83 -10.95
C ARG A 176 7.64 -2.33 -11.17
N PHE A 177 7.53 -2.75 -12.42
CA PHE A 177 7.48 -4.17 -12.79
C PHE A 177 8.10 -4.42 -14.17
N VAL A 178 8.56 -5.62 -14.39
CA VAL A 178 9.17 -6.02 -15.66
C VAL A 178 8.10 -6.37 -16.68
N ILE A 179 8.24 -5.88 -17.91
CA ILE A 179 7.43 -6.25 -19.06
C ILE A 179 8.31 -6.85 -20.15
N THR A 180 7.75 -7.81 -20.88
CA THR A 180 8.42 -8.45 -22.02
C THR A 180 7.46 -8.51 -23.22
N ALA A 181 7.90 -8.02 -24.37
CA ALA A 181 7.10 -8.11 -25.59
C ALA A 181 6.97 -9.57 -26.05
N ASN A 182 5.76 -9.96 -26.44
CA ASN A 182 5.48 -11.29 -26.94
C ASN A 182 6.20 -11.52 -28.28
N ASP A 183 6.55 -12.76 -28.60
CA ASP A 183 7.02 -13.10 -29.94
C ASP A 183 5.87 -13.02 -30.97
N LYS A 184 6.21 -12.55 -32.17
CA LYS A 184 5.27 -12.48 -33.29
C LYS A 184 5.93 -13.06 -34.51
N PRO A 185 5.41 -14.15 -35.11
CA PRO A 185 5.97 -14.77 -36.34
C PRO A 185 6.16 -13.75 -37.45
N ASP A 186 7.29 -13.80 -38.17
CA ASP A 186 7.66 -12.91 -39.28
C ASP A 186 7.85 -11.43 -38.90
N TYR A 187 7.84 -11.09 -37.60
CA TYR A 187 8.07 -9.75 -37.10
C TYR A 187 9.15 -9.73 -36.04
N GLU A 188 9.86 -8.62 -35.93
CA GLU A 188 10.75 -8.32 -34.83
C GLU A 188 10.17 -7.20 -33.99
N PHE A 189 10.44 -7.24 -32.66
CA PHE A 189 10.10 -6.15 -31.77
C PHE A 189 10.78 -4.86 -32.21
N TYR A 190 10.02 -3.79 -32.29
CA TYR A 190 10.53 -2.48 -32.69
C TYR A 190 10.67 -1.54 -31.49
N ARG A 191 9.59 -1.31 -30.76
CA ARG A 191 9.58 -0.46 -29.57
C ARG A 191 8.30 -0.62 -28.76
N TRP A 192 8.36 -0.15 -27.52
CA TRP A 192 7.18 0.14 -26.71
C TRP A 192 6.64 1.54 -27.01
N THR A 193 5.33 1.72 -26.91
CA THR A 193 4.63 3.03 -26.92
C THR A 193 3.75 3.09 -25.71
N VAL A 194 3.66 4.27 -25.08
CA VAL A 194 2.86 4.50 -23.89
C VAL A 194 1.76 5.50 -24.21
N SER A 195 0.55 5.24 -23.66
CA SER A 195 -0.61 6.13 -23.71
C SER A 195 -1.24 6.18 -22.30
N GLY A 196 -1.70 7.35 -21.86
CA GLY A 196 -2.16 7.56 -20.50
C GLY A 196 -1.00 7.68 -19.50
N ALA A 197 -1.26 7.35 -18.22
CA ALA A 197 -0.30 7.52 -17.14
C ALA A 197 0.58 6.27 -16.95
N GLY A 198 1.87 6.44 -17.14
CA GLY A 198 2.87 5.39 -16.99
C GLY A 198 4.12 5.67 -17.81
N SER A 199 5.14 4.84 -17.62
CA SER A 199 6.40 4.97 -18.35
C SER A 199 7.10 3.63 -18.51
N VAL A 200 8.13 3.59 -19.37
CA VAL A 200 9.07 2.48 -19.50
C VAL A 200 10.49 3.02 -19.44
N ASP A 201 11.40 2.29 -18.80
CA ASP A 201 12.80 2.72 -18.67
C ASP A 201 13.51 2.79 -20.02
N ASN A 202 13.23 1.83 -20.90
CA ASN A 202 13.81 1.80 -22.23
C ASN A 202 12.79 1.26 -23.25
N ALA A 203 12.28 2.16 -24.09
CA ALA A 203 11.28 1.81 -25.09
C ALA A 203 11.78 0.87 -26.19
N PHE A 204 13.09 0.73 -26.39
CA PHE A 204 13.67 -0.07 -27.47
C PHE A 204 14.17 -1.45 -27.03
N LYS A 205 14.13 -1.76 -25.73
CA LYS A 205 14.43 -3.10 -25.21
C LYS A 205 13.17 -3.95 -25.18
N LYS A 206 13.22 -5.16 -25.78
CA LYS A 206 12.12 -6.14 -25.77
C LYS A 206 11.66 -6.45 -24.34
N GLN A 207 12.58 -6.57 -23.39
CA GLN A 207 12.31 -6.63 -21.96
C GLN A 207 12.78 -5.33 -21.30
N THR A 208 11.91 -4.71 -20.54
CA THR A 208 12.18 -3.45 -19.84
C THR A 208 11.34 -3.34 -18.58
N THR A 209 11.62 -2.36 -17.73
CA THR A 209 10.79 -2.05 -16.57
C THR A 209 9.74 -1.00 -16.93
N ALA A 210 8.51 -1.25 -16.54
CA ALA A 210 7.42 -0.28 -16.59
C ALA A 210 7.19 0.31 -15.19
N THR A 211 6.68 1.54 -15.15
CA THR A 211 6.29 2.24 -13.91
C THR A 211 4.85 2.74 -14.05
N ILE A 212 4.02 2.44 -13.06
CA ILE A 212 2.64 2.95 -12.98
C ILE A 212 2.67 4.44 -12.65
N GLY A 213 1.96 5.26 -13.43
CA GLY A 213 1.81 6.69 -13.18
C GLY A 213 0.61 7.02 -12.30
N GLN A 214 0.32 8.31 -12.12
CA GLN A 214 -0.87 8.80 -11.38
C GLN A 214 -2.12 8.76 -12.29
N GLY A 215 -2.53 7.56 -12.69
CA GLY A 215 -3.67 7.30 -13.57
C GLY A 215 -3.52 5.98 -14.30
N ASN A 216 -4.61 5.54 -14.95
CA ASN A 216 -4.57 4.35 -15.79
C ASN A 216 -3.82 4.64 -17.10
N GLY A 217 -3.16 3.61 -17.64
CA GLY A 217 -2.41 3.74 -18.86
C GLY A 217 -2.32 2.45 -19.65
N THR A 218 -1.74 2.56 -20.85
CA THR A 218 -1.54 1.43 -21.74
C THR A 218 -0.12 1.48 -22.35
N ILE A 219 0.57 0.37 -22.27
CA ILE A 219 1.86 0.14 -22.92
C ILE A 219 1.64 -0.85 -24.06
N THR A 220 2.09 -0.53 -25.25
CA THR A 220 1.90 -1.38 -26.43
C THR A 220 3.23 -1.72 -27.08
N ALA A 221 3.51 -3.01 -27.25
CA ALA A 221 4.64 -3.44 -28.11
C ALA A 221 4.33 -3.22 -29.58
N LYS A 222 5.19 -2.52 -30.28
CA LYS A 222 5.16 -2.29 -31.71
C LYS A 222 6.19 -3.16 -32.39
N TYR A 223 5.84 -3.65 -33.58
CA TYR A 223 6.66 -4.58 -34.35
C TYR A 223 6.88 -4.06 -35.76
N ARG A 224 7.96 -4.49 -36.37
CA ARG A 224 8.22 -4.31 -37.81
C ARG A 224 8.37 -5.66 -38.47
N LYS A 225 7.92 -5.78 -39.72
CA LYS A 225 8.01 -7.02 -40.48
C LYS A 225 9.48 -7.33 -40.82
N LEU A 226 9.88 -8.58 -40.60
CA LEU A 226 11.20 -9.04 -41.01
C LEU A 226 11.31 -8.96 -42.54
N GLN A 227 12.33 -8.29 -43.03
CA GLN A 227 12.65 -8.32 -44.46
C GLN A 227 13.24 -9.70 -44.79
N LYS A 228 12.59 -10.43 -45.67
CA LYS A 228 13.21 -11.64 -46.23
C LYS A 228 14.49 -11.22 -46.95
N ARG A 229 15.63 -11.53 -46.40
CA ARG A 229 16.88 -11.40 -47.14
C ARG A 229 16.77 -12.31 -48.34
N ASN A 230 16.67 -11.76 -49.55
CA ASN A 230 16.87 -12.52 -50.80
C ASN A 230 18.28 -13.13 -50.70
N LYS A 231 18.37 -14.44 -50.55
CA LYS A 231 19.65 -15.13 -50.74
C LYS A 231 20.10 -14.84 -52.15
N CYS A 232 21.03 -13.94 -52.35
CA CYS A 232 21.78 -13.87 -53.59
C CYS A 232 22.54 -15.19 -53.72
N ILE A 233 22.01 -16.11 -54.51
CA ILE A 233 22.72 -17.31 -54.92
C ILE A 233 23.73 -16.82 -55.98
N TYR A 234 24.96 -16.60 -55.54
CA TYR A 234 26.06 -16.42 -56.48
C TYR A 234 26.30 -17.77 -57.14
N TYR A 235 25.86 -17.92 -58.39
CA TYR A 235 26.29 -18.98 -59.27
C TYR A 235 27.77 -18.75 -59.56
N ILE A 236 28.66 -19.49 -58.92
CA ILE A 236 30.06 -19.57 -59.33
C ILE A 236 30.07 -20.44 -60.56
N SER A 237 30.20 -19.83 -61.76
CA SER A 237 30.43 -20.58 -63.01
C SER A 237 31.72 -21.34 -62.90
N PRO A 238 31.77 -22.67 -63.23
CA PRO A 238 33.01 -23.40 -63.20
C PRO A 238 33.94 -22.85 -64.29
N LEU A 239 35.11 -22.42 -63.92
CA LEU A 239 36.22 -22.05 -64.80
C LEU A 239 36.62 -23.25 -65.62
N ILE A 240 36.35 -23.27 -66.95
CA ILE A 240 36.82 -24.29 -67.83
C ILE A 240 38.34 -24.09 -67.99
N LEU A 241 39.15 -24.89 -67.42
CA LEU A 241 40.60 -24.98 -67.64
C LEU A 241 40.85 -25.58 -68.99
N ARG A 242 41.08 -24.74 -70.00
CA ARG A 242 41.61 -25.20 -71.33
C ARG A 242 43.06 -25.63 -71.11
N LYS A 243 43.32 -26.94 -71.17
CA LYS A 243 44.66 -27.50 -71.39
C LYS A 243 45.21 -27.03 -72.69
N LYS A 244 46.29 -26.24 -72.65
CA LYS A 244 47.13 -26.01 -73.86
C LYS A 244 47.91 -27.28 -74.08
N GLY A 245 47.57 -27.95 -75.21
CA GLY A 245 48.40 -29.03 -75.75
C GLY A 245 49.73 -28.46 -76.31
N ARG A 246 50.83 -29.06 -75.86
CA ARG A 246 52.14 -28.85 -76.48
C ARG A 246 52.16 -29.68 -77.76
N TYR A 247 52.52 -29.07 -78.82
CA TYR A 247 53.08 -29.75 -80.02
C TYR A 247 54.58 -29.62 -79.94
N SER A 248 55.25 -30.74 -80.11
CA SER A 248 56.67 -30.95 -80.33
C SER A 248 57.13 -30.46 -81.64
#